data_5cdb4b841944719666d76e8609651d53
#
_entry.id   5cdb4b841944719666d76e8609651d53
#
_cell.length_a   1.000
_cell.length_b   1.000
_cell.length_c   1.000
_cell.angle_alpha   90.00
_cell.angle_beta   90.00
_cell.angle_gamma   90.00
#
_symmetry.space_group_name_H-M   'P 1'
#
loop_
_entity.id
_entity.type
_entity.pdbx_description
1 polymer ?
#
loop_
_entity_poly.entity_id
_entity_poly.type
_entity_poly.pdbx_seq_one_letter_code
_entity_poly.pdbx_strand_id
1 'polypeptide(L)'
;MHLQNSDTQALELQANTLTWQAWQTFWASHLGKEVLKVEAEYLAPIMESLRGYHVLSVGSCPSKPLLENCTIKHQMEWRPNFDLAEHGSCLIADPSHLPLPNDSMDVVLLHHSLEFFDRPHALLKEAARVTLPKGELIIIGFNPRSLWGLTRLLPKGLQAEPLQVLKSAQFISQNKLLDWFEFLDLKQEERQLFFHRPPCNHQKPLERLAALDKRLGKKNWPLAGIYLLRIKKRVGSPLRPIVKKPSPSWLPAQPVSSPTRTSLKIQKEK
;
A
#
# COMPACT_ATOMS: atom_id res chain seq x y z
N MET A 1 27.87 -3.74 18.70
CA MET A 1 26.83 -3.10 17.89
C MET A 1 26.12 -4.04 16.90
N HIS A 2 26.76 -5.12 16.42
CA HIS A 2 26.12 -6.11 15.53
C HIS A 2 25.12 -7.07 16.21
N LEU A 3 25.27 -7.37 17.49
CA LEU A 3 24.41 -8.31 18.22
C LEU A 3 23.01 -7.74 18.54
N GLN A 4 22.89 -6.44 18.74
CA GLN A 4 21.58 -5.79 18.99
C GLN A 4 20.68 -5.77 17.74
N ASN A 5 21.23 -5.76 16.52
CA ASN A 5 20.45 -5.78 15.28
C ASN A 5 19.83 -7.15 14.98
N SER A 6 20.53 -8.24 15.32
CA SER A 6 20.03 -9.60 15.10
C SER A 6 18.84 -9.94 16.01
N ASP A 7 18.89 -9.52 17.27
CA ASP A 7 17.80 -9.77 18.22
C ASP A 7 16.54 -8.95 17.88
N THR A 8 16.73 -7.73 17.43
CA THR A 8 15.61 -6.88 16.98
C THR A 8 14.94 -7.44 15.72
N GLN A 9 15.73 -7.91 14.75
CA GLN A 9 15.20 -8.56 13.56
C GLN A 9 14.45 -9.87 13.87
N ALA A 10 14.96 -10.67 14.79
CA ALA A 10 14.31 -11.91 15.23
C ALA A 10 12.96 -11.62 15.91
N LEU A 11 12.88 -10.59 16.76
CA LEU A 11 11.65 -10.16 17.41
C LEU A 11 10.61 -9.62 16.40
N GLU A 12 11.04 -8.83 15.42
CA GLU A 12 10.17 -8.33 14.34
C GLU A 12 9.64 -9.48 13.48
N LEU A 13 10.46 -10.48 13.14
CA LEU A 13 10.02 -11.67 12.42
C LEU A 13 8.98 -12.48 13.20
N GLN A 14 9.19 -12.65 14.51
CA GLN A 14 8.24 -13.35 15.38
C GLN A 14 6.91 -12.59 15.47
N ALA A 15 6.94 -11.28 15.65
CA ALA A 15 5.75 -10.43 15.68
C ALA A 15 4.96 -10.53 14.37
N ASN A 16 5.65 -10.46 13.24
CA ASN A 16 5.04 -10.63 11.92
C ASN A 16 4.40 -12.01 11.74
N THR A 17 5.05 -13.07 12.25
CA THR A 17 4.52 -14.44 12.19
C THR A 17 3.23 -14.59 12.99
N LEU A 18 3.18 -14.09 14.24
CA LEU A 18 1.99 -14.14 15.08
C LEU A 18 0.82 -13.34 14.47
N THR A 19 1.11 -12.17 13.96
CA THR A 19 0.12 -11.34 13.29
C THR A 19 -0.39 -12.03 12.01
N TRP A 20 0.51 -12.65 11.25
CA TRP A 20 0.14 -13.41 10.06
C TRP A 20 -0.76 -14.61 10.39
N GLN A 21 -0.48 -15.36 11.45
CA GLN A 21 -1.34 -16.47 11.91
C GLN A 21 -2.74 -15.99 12.31
N ALA A 22 -2.85 -14.85 12.98
CA ALA A 22 -4.15 -14.26 13.32
C ALA A 22 -4.96 -13.90 12.07
N TRP A 23 -4.30 -13.36 11.02
CA TRP A 23 -4.93 -13.11 9.72
C TRP A 23 -5.33 -14.40 9.00
N GLN A 24 -4.55 -15.49 9.09
CA GLN A 24 -4.94 -16.79 8.53
C GLN A 24 -6.24 -17.30 9.16
N THR A 25 -6.42 -17.13 10.46
CA THR A 25 -7.68 -17.48 11.16
C THR A 25 -8.85 -16.66 10.61
N PHE A 26 -8.65 -15.36 10.34
CA PHE A 26 -9.66 -14.53 9.71
C PHE A 26 -10.01 -15.03 8.29
N TRP A 27 -9.01 -15.29 7.45
CA TRP A 27 -9.23 -15.77 6.07
C TRP A 27 -9.84 -17.17 6.01
N ALA A 28 -9.60 -18.01 7.00
CA ALA A 28 -10.23 -19.34 7.12
C ALA A 28 -11.71 -19.26 7.53
N SER A 29 -12.16 -18.16 8.10
CA SER A 29 -13.54 -17.95 8.52
C SER A 29 -14.50 -17.85 7.33
N HIS A 30 -15.81 -17.99 7.60
CA HIS A 30 -16.84 -17.82 6.57
C HIS A 30 -16.81 -16.43 5.97
N LEU A 31 -16.68 -15.37 6.79
CA LEU A 31 -16.57 -14.00 6.34
C LEU A 31 -15.31 -13.78 5.46
N GLY A 32 -14.16 -14.27 5.92
CA GLY A 32 -12.90 -14.15 5.16
C GLY A 32 -12.97 -14.81 3.79
N LYS A 33 -13.56 -16.01 3.71
CA LYS A 33 -13.78 -16.71 2.43
C LYS A 33 -14.71 -15.94 1.49
N GLU A 34 -15.79 -15.36 2.02
CA GLU A 34 -16.69 -14.52 1.20
C GLU A 34 -16.01 -13.24 0.72
N VAL A 35 -15.19 -12.63 1.56
CA VAL A 35 -14.36 -11.46 1.18
C VAL A 35 -13.42 -11.85 0.04
N LEU A 36 -12.60 -12.89 0.21
CA LEU A 36 -11.64 -13.37 -0.82
C LEU A 36 -12.33 -13.71 -2.14
N LYS A 37 -13.51 -14.33 -2.07
CA LYS A 37 -14.29 -14.65 -3.28
C LYS A 37 -14.68 -13.39 -4.04
N VAL A 38 -15.20 -12.38 -3.34
CA VAL A 38 -15.61 -11.12 -3.97
C VAL A 38 -14.38 -10.35 -4.50
N GLU A 39 -13.29 -10.34 -3.74
CA GLU A 39 -12.03 -9.72 -4.18
C GLU A 39 -11.49 -10.38 -5.45
N ALA A 40 -11.50 -11.71 -5.53
CA ALA A 40 -11.11 -12.44 -6.73
C ALA A 40 -12.02 -12.10 -7.93
N GLU A 41 -13.35 -11.96 -7.73
CA GLU A 41 -14.29 -11.54 -8.78
C GLU A 41 -13.94 -10.14 -9.33
N TYR A 42 -13.59 -9.17 -8.46
CA TYR A 42 -13.20 -7.81 -8.87
C TYR A 42 -11.80 -7.75 -9.46
N LEU A 43 -10.90 -8.59 -8.99
CA LEU A 43 -9.51 -8.62 -9.42
C LEU A 43 -9.34 -9.37 -10.77
N ALA A 44 -10.17 -10.35 -11.07
CA ALA A 44 -10.06 -11.20 -12.27
C ALA A 44 -9.88 -10.40 -13.56
N PRO A 45 -10.72 -9.40 -13.92
CA PRO A 45 -10.56 -8.66 -15.18
C PRO A 45 -9.24 -7.86 -15.23
N ILE A 46 -8.74 -7.42 -14.09
CA ILE A 46 -7.44 -6.75 -13.99
C ILE A 46 -6.34 -7.77 -14.26
N MET A 47 -6.36 -8.92 -13.57
CA MET A 47 -5.36 -9.99 -13.73
C MET A 47 -5.26 -10.52 -15.16
N GLU A 48 -6.39 -10.68 -15.86
CA GLU A 48 -6.44 -11.06 -17.27
C GLU A 48 -5.81 -10.00 -18.18
N SER A 49 -5.87 -8.73 -17.80
CA SER A 49 -5.32 -7.62 -18.59
C SER A 49 -3.80 -7.43 -18.39
N LEU A 50 -3.24 -7.97 -17.31
CA LEU A 50 -1.82 -7.81 -16.98
C LEU A 50 -0.92 -8.49 -18.04
N ARG A 51 0.23 -7.87 -18.26
CA ARG A 51 1.28 -8.40 -19.14
C ARG A 51 2.62 -8.22 -18.46
N GLY A 52 3.52 -9.17 -18.67
CA GLY A 52 4.86 -9.16 -18.09
C GLY A 52 5.35 -10.58 -17.81
N TYR A 53 6.38 -10.67 -17.00
CA TYR A 53 7.06 -11.91 -16.64
C TYR A 53 6.98 -12.26 -15.17
N HIS A 54 6.94 -11.24 -14.29
CA HIS A 54 7.08 -11.40 -12.84
C HIS A 54 5.97 -10.71 -12.07
N VAL A 55 5.30 -11.45 -11.19
CA VAL A 55 4.35 -10.92 -10.19
C VAL A 55 4.88 -11.21 -8.81
N LEU A 56 4.87 -10.20 -7.95
CA LEU A 56 5.09 -10.35 -6.52
C LEU A 56 3.77 -10.11 -5.78
N SER A 57 3.34 -11.06 -4.96
CA SER A 57 2.23 -10.90 -4.04
C SER A 57 2.75 -10.75 -2.61
N VAL A 58 2.41 -9.64 -1.96
CA VAL A 58 2.67 -9.40 -0.54
C VAL A 58 1.33 -9.24 0.16
N GLY A 59 0.99 -10.17 1.04
CA GLY A 59 -0.32 -10.14 1.65
C GLY A 59 -0.45 -10.98 2.90
N SER A 60 -1.59 -10.85 3.55
CA SER A 60 -1.96 -11.58 4.76
C SER A 60 -2.70 -12.90 4.49
N CYS A 61 -2.94 -13.26 3.23
CA CYS A 61 -3.59 -14.51 2.83
C CYS A 61 -2.82 -15.21 1.70
N PRO A 62 -3.10 -16.50 1.43
CA PRO A 62 -2.61 -17.18 0.25
C PRO A 62 -3.00 -16.45 -1.03
N SER A 63 -2.04 -16.18 -1.91
CA SER A 63 -2.25 -15.41 -3.15
C SER A 63 -2.94 -16.21 -4.25
N LYS A 64 -2.93 -17.55 -4.17
CA LYS A 64 -3.43 -18.45 -5.21
C LYS A 64 -4.83 -18.12 -5.73
N PRO A 65 -5.86 -17.90 -4.89
CA PRO A 65 -7.18 -17.54 -5.38
C PRO A 65 -7.23 -16.20 -6.10
N LEU A 66 -6.38 -15.25 -5.70
CA LEU A 66 -6.34 -13.90 -6.26
C LEU A 66 -5.58 -13.84 -7.59
N LEU A 67 -4.62 -14.73 -7.79
CA LEU A 67 -3.78 -14.80 -8.99
C LEU A 67 -4.22 -15.88 -9.99
N GLU A 68 -5.34 -16.57 -9.75
CA GLU A 68 -5.81 -17.67 -10.60
C GLU A 68 -5.98 -17.24 -12.06
N ASN A 69 -6.53 -16.06 -12.30
CA ASN A 69 -6.73 -15.50 -13.64
C ASN A 69 -5.52 -14.69 -14.15
N CYS A 70 -4.40 -14.72 -13.46
CA CYS A 70 -3.22 -13.97 -13.86
C CYS A 70 -2.51 -14.65 -15.04
N THR A 71 -2.29 -13.90 -16.12
CA THR A 71 -1.60 -14.39 -17.32
C THR A 71 -0.10 -14.55 -17.14
N ILE A 72 0.47 -13.91 -16.12
CA ILE A 72 1.90 -13.95 -15.81
C ILE A 72 2.20 -15.24 -15.04
N LYS A 73 3.14 -16.04 -15.57
CA LYS A 73 3.42 -17.38 -15.04
C LYS A 73 4.37 -17.39 -13.84
N HIS A 74 5.34 -16.46 -13.79
CA HIS A 74 6.26 -16.39 -12.68
C HIS A 74 5.65 -15.57 -11.56
N GLN A 75 5.06 -16.27 -10.60
CA GLN A 75 4.38 -15.69 -9.45
C GLN A 75 5.19 -15.98 -8.19
N MET A 76 5.62 -14.94 -7.50
CA MET A 76 6.29 -15.02 -6.21
C MET A 76 5.35 -14.56 -5.10
N GLU A 77 5.37 -15.27 -3.98
CA GLU A 77 4.56 -14.95 -2.83
C GLU A 77 5.44 -14.64 -1.62
N TRP A 78 5.20 -13.52 -0.98
CA TRP A 78 5.85 -13.19 0.27
C TRP A 78 5.31 -14.04 1.43
N ARG A 79 6.21 -14.54 2.27
CA ARG A 79 5.91 -15.29 3.50
C ARG A 79 6.77 -14.81 4.66
N PRO A 80 6.26 -14.79 5.91
CA PRO A 80 7.04 -14.33 7.06
C PRO A 80 8.14 -15.30 7.47
N ASN A 81 8.01 -16.61 7.21
CA ASN A 81 9.02 -17.64 7.53
C ASN A 81 8.92 -18.87 6.60
N PHE A 82 9.90 -19.78 6.71
CA PHE A 82 10.00 -20.99 5.88
C PHE A 82 8.93 -22.03 6.17
N ASP A 83 8.49 -22.16 7.41
CA ASP A 83 7.52 -23.20 7.82
C ASP A 83 6.15 -23.00 7.15
N LEU A 84 5.91 -21.81 6.64
CA LEU A 84 4.68 -21.43 5.94
C LEU A 84 4.84 -21.46 4.42
N ALA A 85 6.02 -21.81 3.92
CA ALA A 85 6.27 -21.93 2.49
C ALA A 85 5.67 -23.24 1.96
N GLU A 86 4.52 -23.15 1.31
CA GLU A 86 4.00 -24.21 0.46
C GLU A 86 4.82 -24.29 -0.83
N HIS A 87 4.64 -25.36 -1.62
CA HIS A 87 5.37 -25.56 -2.86
C HIS A 87 5.15 -24.39 -3.85
N GLY A 88 6.23 -23.67 -4.17
CA GLY A 88 6.18 -22.54 -5.11
C GLY A 88 7.34 -21.54 -4.91
N SER A 89 7.35 -20.49 -5.74
CA SER A 89 8.32 -19.40 -5.60
C SER A 89 7.93 -18.50 -4.42
N CYS A 90 8.64 -18.65 -3.31
CA CYS A 90 8.37 -17.99 -2.06
C CYS A 90 9.49 -17.00 -1.73
N LEU A 91 9.14 -15.81 -1.28
CA LEU A 91 10.07 -14.77 -0.84
C LEU A 91 9.94 -14.58 0.68
N ILE A 92 11.02 -14.86 1.41
CA ILE A 92 11.08 -14.68 2.86
C ILE A 92 12.04 -13.54 3.15
N ALA A 93 11.51 -12.42 3.59
CA ALA A 93 12.28 -11.21 3.86
C ALA A 93 11.47 -10.24 4.74
N ASP A 94 12.16 -9.23 5.27
CA ASP A 94 11.50 -8.04 5.78
C ASP A 94 10.79 -7.32 4.61
N PRO A 95 9.47 -7.12 4.68
CA PRO A 95 8.73 -6.47 3.60
C PRO A 95 9.11 -5.00 3.39
N SER A 96 9.78 -4.38 4.37
CA SER A 96 10.35 -3.03 4.24
C SER A 96 11.69 -3.01 3.51
N HIS A 97 12.31 -4.19 3.25
CA HIS A 97 13.61 -4.35 2.59
C HIS A 97 13.62 -5.64 1.77
N LEU A 98 12.94 -5.62 0.64
CA LEU A 98 12.83 -6.78 -0.23
C LEU A 98 14.19 -7.09 -0.92
N PRO A 99 14.69 -8.33 -0.88
CA PRO A 99 15.94 -8.73 -1.53
C PRO A 99 15.75 -8.90 -3.05
N LEU A 100 15.13 -7.93 -3.67
CA LEU A 100 14.86 -7.88 -5.10
C LEU A 100 15.53 -6.64 -5.70
N PRO A 101 16.06 -6.72 -6.93
CA PRO A 101 16.60 -5.56 -7.63
C PRO A 101 15.57 -4.45 -7.82
N ASN A 102 16.05 -3.22 -8.00
CA ASN A 102 15.18 -2.13 -8.44
C ASN A 102 14.59 -2.49 -9.81
N ASP A 103 13.36 -2.07 -10.06
CA ASP A 103 12.74 -2.20 -11.37
C ASP A 103 12.79 -3.64 -11.92
N SER A 104 12.38 -4.62 -11.12
CA SER A 104 12.46 -6.06 -11.46
C SER A 104 11.11 -6.76 -11.56
N MET A 105 10.04 -6.16 -11.05
CA MET A 105 8.70 -6.74 -11.04
C MET A 105 7.76 -6.00 -11.99
N ASP A 106 7.08 -6.73 -12.86
CA ASP A 106 6.04 -6.15 -13.73
C ASP A 106 4.82 -5.74 -12.94
N VAL A 107 4.45 -6.58 -11.96
CA VAL A 107 3.27 -6.37 -11.11
C VAL A 107 3.61 -6.65 -9.65
N VAL A 108 3.15 -5.78 -8.75
CA VAL A 108 3.17 -6.02 -7.31
C VAL A 108 1.76 -5.92 -6.76
N LEU A 109 1.27 -7.01 -6.18
CA LEU A 109 -0.02 -7.08 -5.49
C LEU A 109 0.19 -6.90 -3.98
N LEU A 110 -0.35 -5.84 -3.41
CA LEU A 110 -0.41 -5.60 -1.98
C LEU A 110 -1.82 -5.92 -1.47
N HIS A 111 -2.01 -7.15 -0.95
CA HIS A 111 -3.31 -7.63 -0.48
C HIS A 111 -3.41 -7.52 1.04
N HIS A 112 -4.15 -6.54 1.54
CA HIS A 112 -4.31 -6.22 2.97
C HIS A 112 -2.98 -6.11 3.74
N SER A 113 -1.87 -5.93 3.02
CA SER A 113 -0.54 -5.87 3.59
C SER A 113 -0.28 -4.53 4.29
N LEU A 114 -0.83 -3.44 3.78
CA LEU A 114 -0.66 -2.12 4.38
C LEU A 114 -1.33 -2.00 5.75
N GLU A 115 -2.35 -2.81 6.02
CA GLU A 115 -3.00 -2.91 7.33
C GLU A 115 -2.29 -3.87 8.29
N PHE A 116 -1.57 -4.83 7.71
CA PHE A 116 -0.91 -5.91 8.43
C PHE A 116 0.44 -5.50 9.01
N PHE A 117 1.24 -4.71 8.26
CA PHE A 117 2.57 -4.32 8.68
C PHE A 117 2.60 -3.01 9.46
N ASP A 118 3.52 -2.92 10.44
CA ASP A 118 3.67 -1.74 11.29
C ASP A 118 4.15 -0.50 10.51
N ARG A 119 4.91 -0.70 9.42
CA ARG A 119 5.50 0.35 8.59
C ARG A 119 4.94 0.36 7.17
N PRO A 120 3.64 0.66 6.97
CA PRO A 120 3.00 0.57 5.66
C PRO A 120 3.62 1.49 4.60
N HIS A 121 4.12 2.66 5.01
CA HIS A 121 4.81 3.57 4.10
C HIS A 121 6.14 2.99 3.58
N ALA A 122 6.90 2.29 4.43
CA ALA A 122 8.15 1.64 4.03
C ALA A 122 7.87 0.48 3.06
N LEU A 123 6.84 -0.34 3.35
CA LEU A 123 6.39 -1.39 2.43
C LEU A 123 5.99 -0.81 1.06
N LEU A 124 5.19 0.26 1.04
CA LEU A 124 4.76 0.87 -0.23
C LEU A 124 5.95 1.44 -1.02
N LYS A 125 6.93 2.04 -0.33
CA LYS A 125 8.17 2.53 -0.94
C LYS A 125 8.98 1.39 -1.57
N GLU A 126 9.11 0.25 -0.87
CA GLU A 126 9.79 -0.94 -1.39
C GLU A 126 9.04 -1.56 -2.58
N ALA A 127 7.71 -1.67 -2.47
CA ALA A 127 6.88 -2.11 -3.58
C ALA A 127 7.08 -1.23 -4.82
N ALA A 128 7.09 0.10 -4.64
CA ALA A 128 7.36 1.04 -5.72
C ALA A 128 8.79 0.91 -6.28
N ARG A 129 9.80 0.64 -5.42
CA ARG A 129 11.19 0.46 -5.83
C ARG A 129 11.36 -0.75 -6.75
N VAL A 130 10.77 -1.89 -6.36
CA VAL A 130 10.91 -3.14 -7.13
C VAL A 130 10.04 -3.18 -8.38
N THR A 131 8.97 -2.38 -8.44
CA THR A 131 8.09 -2.31 -9.62
C THR A 131 8.81 -1.64 -10.78
N LEU A 132 8.73 -2.22 -11.97
CA LEU A 132 9.27 -1.67 -13.23
C LEU A 132 8.67 -0.29 -13.57
N PRO A 133 9.39 0.59 -14.27
CA PRO A 133 8.78 1.75 -14.93
C PRO A 133 7.66 1.29 -15.88
N LYS A 134 6.48 1.89 -15.76
CA LYS A 134 5.22 1.46 -16.41
C LYS A 134 4.63 0.17 -15.83
N GLY A 135 5.27 -0.48 -14.88
CA GLY A 135 4.72 -1.62 -14.14
C GLY A 135 3.55 -1.19 -13.25
N GLU A 136 2.84 -2.15 -12.72
CA GLU A 136 1.60 -1.95 -12.01
C GLU A 136 1.70 -2.34 -10.53
N LEU A 137 1.18 -1.48 -9.66
CA LEU A 137 0.89 -1.79 -8.27
C LEU A 137 -0.62 -1.97 -8.13
N ILE A 138 -1.03 -3.05 -7.49
CA ILE A 138 -2.44 -3.30 -7.14
C ILE A 138 -2.53 -3.35 -5.63
N ILE A 139 -3.36 -2.51 -5.05
CA ILE A 139 -3.54 -2.41 -3.61
C ILE A 139 -4.98 -2.74 -3.27
N ILE A 140 -5.18 -3.73 -2.40
CA ILE A 140 -6.48 -4.06 -1.82
C ILE A 140 -6.39 -3.79 -0.32
N GLY A 141 -7.39 -3.09 0.23
CA GLY A 141 -7.41 -2.76 1.63
C GLY A 141 -8.78 -2.40 2.18
N PHE A 142 -8.90 -2.38 3.50
CA PHE A 142 -10.14 -2.02 4.19
C PHE A 142 -10.35 -0.51 4.22
N ASN A 143 -11.57 -0.10 3.94
CA ASN A 143 -11.93 1.31 3.94
C ASN A 143 -12.25 1.78 5.38
N PRO A 144 -11.47 2.73 5.94
CA PRO A 144 -11.72 3.24 7.29
C PRO A 144 -13.05 3.97 7.45
N ARG A 145 -13.64 4.48 6.35
CA ARG A 145 -14.92 5.22 6.35
C ARG A 145 -16.14 4.32 6.16
N SER A 146 -15.98 3.01 6.25
CA SER A 146 -17.04 2.00 6.12
C SER A 146 -17.54 1.50 7.46
N LEU A 147 -18.57 0.64 7.42
CA LEU A 147 -19.01 -0.11 8.60
C LEU A 147 -17.86 -0.97 9.20
N TRP A 148 -16.93 -1.42 8.37
CA TRP A 148 -15.74 -2.16 8.81
C TRP A 148 -14.81 -1.28 9.63
N GLY A 149 -14.63 -0.02 9.24
CA GLY A 149 -13.87 0.95 10.04
C GLY A 149 -14.50 1.23 11.41
N LEU A 150 -15.84 1.26 11.48
CA LEU A 150 -16.57 1.47 12.72
C LEU A 150 -16.43 0.32 13.72
N THR A 151 -16.22 -0.93 13.25
CA THR A 151 -16.04 -2.07 14.19
C THR A 151 -14.84 -1.88 15.11
N ARG A 152 -13.84 -1.10 14.73
CA ARG A 152 -12.68 -0.78 15.57
C ARG A 152 -13.05 0.02 16.82
N LEU A 153 -14.15 0.74 16.79
CA LEU A 153 -14.65 1.54 17.92
C LEU A 153 -15.45 0.70 18.91
N LEU A 154 -15.85 -0.53 18.56
CA LEU A 154 -16.61 -1.41 19.46
C LEU A 154 -15.73 -1.91 20.61
N PRO A 155 -16.27 -2.02 21.84
CA PRO A 155 -15.57 -2.59 22.99
C PRO A 155 -15.06 -4.02 22.70
N LYS A 156 -13.92 -4.40 23.33
CA LYS A 156 -13.28 -5.71 23.10
C LYS A 156 -14.18 -6.92 23.32
N GLY A 157 -15.17 -6.82 24.22
CA GLY A 157 -16.10 -7.92 24.54
C GLY A 157 -17.25 -8.13 23.56
N LEU A 158 -17.50 -7.19 22.65
CA LEU A 158 -18.61 -7.25 21.68
C LEU A 158 -18.21 -7.78 20.30
N GLN A 159 -16.93 -8.01 20.08
CA GLN A 159 -16.45 -8.58 18.82
C GLN A 159 -16.18 -10.08 18.98
N ALA A 160 -16.90 -10.86 18.18
CA ALA A 160 -16.64 -12.28 18.06
C ALA A 160 -15.36 -12.55 17.26
N GLU A 161 -14.66 -13.63 17.58
CA GLU A 161 -13.71 -14.24 16.65
C GLU A 161 -14.41 -14.47 15.29
N PRO A 162 -13.78 -14.22 14.16
CA PRO A 162 -12.40 -13.87 13.91
C PRO A 162 -12.14 -12.35 13.68
N LEU A 163 -13.09 -11.48 14.01
CA LEU A 163 -13.01 -10.04 13.73
C LEU A 163 -12.02 -9.27 14.61
N GLN A 164 -11.49 -9.91 15.65
CA GLN A 164 -10.54 -9.27 16.56
C GLN A 164 -9.27 -8.78 15.86
N VAL A 165 -8.82 -9.47 14.81
CA VAL A 165 -7.64 -9.07 14.03
C VAL A 165 -7.81 -7.70 13.39
N LEU A 166 -9.03 -7.30 13.04
CA LEU A 166 -9.31 -5.99 12.44
C LEU A 166 -9.08 -4.82 13.41
N LYS A 167 -9.02 -5.08 14.72
CA LYS A 167 -8.71 -4.03 15.71
C LYS A 167 -7.25 -3.60 15.69
N SER A 168 -6.35 -4.55 15.53
CA SER A 168 -4.91 -4.28 15.42
C SER A 168 -4.52 -3.74 14.05
N ALA A 169 -5.37 -3.97 13.04
CA ALA A 169 -5.13 -3.52 11.68
C ALA A 169 -5.09 -1.99 11.56
N GLN A 170 -4.15 -1.47 10.78
CA GLN A 170 -4.03 -0.04 10.49
C GLN A 170 -4.81 0.30 9.23
N PHE A 171 -6.09 0.66 9.35
CA PHE A 171 -6.86 1.06 8.17
C PHE A 171 -6.36 2.39 7.62
N ILE A 172 -5.88 2.38 6.37
CA ILE A 172 -5.30 3.54 5.72
C ILE A 172 -6.35 4.18 4.80
N SER A 173 -6.56 5.48 4.98
CA SER A 173 -7.49 6.21 4.11
C SER A 173 -6.92 6.37 2.71
N GLN A 174 -7.79 6.34 1.70
CA GLN A 174 -7.40 6.54 0.31
C GLN A 174 -6.70 7.89 0.09
N ASN A 175 -7.11 8.95 0.78
CA ASN A 175 -6.47 10.26 0.67
C ASN A 175 -5.00 10.19 1.12
N LYS A 176 -4.72 9.51 2.23
CA LYS A 176 -3.35 9.30 2.70
C LYS A 176 -2.51 8.50 1.71
N LEU A 177 -3.12 7.51 1.04
CA LEU A 177 -2.44 6.76 -0.02
C LEU A 177 -2.15 7.64 -1.24
N LEU A 178 -3.07 8.54 -1.63
CA LEU A 178 -2.84 9.48 -2.74
C LEU A 178 -1.67 10.41 -2.47
N ASP A 179 -1.54 10.93 -1.24
CA ASP A 179 -0.38 11.75 -0.84
C ASP A 179 0.92 10.95 -0.97
N TRP A 180 0.91 9.68 -0.57
CA TRP A 180 2.08 8.80 -0.72
C TRP A 180 2.40 8.47 -2.18
N PHE A 181 1.37 8.28 -3.02
CA PHE A 181 1.56 8.03 -4.45
C PHE A 181 2.23 9.20 -5.15
N GLU A 182 1.83 10.43 -4.83
CA GLU A 182 2.44 11.63 -5.40
C GLU A 182 3.94 11.71 -5.06
N PHE A 183 4.29 11.38 -3.82
CA PHE A 183 5.69 11.35 -3.36
C PHE A 183 6.54 10.25 -4.03
N LEU A 184 5.93 9.12 -4.39
CA LEU A 184 6.59 7.95 -4.98
C LEU A 184 6.51 7.89 -6.51
N ASP A 185 6.10 8.96 -7.20
CA ASP A 185 5.87 8.99 -8.65
C ASP A 185 4.91 7.90 -9.15
N LEU A 186 3.94 7.56 -8.33
CA LEU A 186 2.88 6.62 -8.64
C LEU A 186 1.62 7.36 -9.12
N LYS A 187 0.95 6.81 -10.13
CA LYS A 187 -0.30 7.36 -10.65
C LYS A 187 -1.43 6.37 -10.47
N GLN A 188 -2.44 6.73 -9.71
CA GLN A 188 -3.67 5.93 -9.65
C GLN A 188 -4.39 6.00 -10.99
N GLU A 189 -4.67 4.85 -11.59
CA GLU A 189 -5.42 4.74 -12.85
C GLU A 189 -6.87 4.33 -12.61
N GLU A 190 -7.09 3.40 -11.68
CA GLU A 190 -8.40 2.86 -11.39
C GLU A 190 -8.63 2.77 -9.89
N ARG A 191 -9.88 2.97 -9.50
CA ARG A 191 -10.37 2.78 -8.14
C ARG A 191 -11.71 2.07 -8.18
N GLN A 192 -11.81 0.97 -7.43
CA GLN A 192 -13.06 0.26 -7.22
C GLN A 192 -13.35 0.16 -5.72
N LEU A 193 -14.63 0.30 -5.37
CA LEU A 193 -15.15 0.19 -4.02
C LEU A 193 -16.24 -0.88 -3.99
N PHE A 194 -16.08 -1.87 -3.15
CA PHE A 194 -16.99 -3.02 -3.10
C PHE A 194 -17.07 -3.60 -1.68
N PHE A 195 -17.88 -4.66 -1.52
CA PHE A 195 -18.17 -5.32 -0.26
C PHE A 195 -18.86 -4.39 0.77
N HIS A 196 -20.11 -4.04 0.49
CA HIS A 196 -20.94 -3.18 1.37
C HIS A 196 -21.63 -3.97 2.49
N ARG A 197 -21.34 -5.26 2.60
CA ARG A 197 -21.90 -6.12 3.63
C ARG A 197 -21.28 -5.80 4.99
N PRO A 198 -22.07 -5.91 6.08
CA PRO A 198 -21.54 -5.71 7.43
C PRO A 198 -20.51 -6.79 7.78
N PRO A 199 -19.51 -6.48 8.62
CA PRO A 199 -18.53 -7.44 9.08
C PRO A 199 -19.15 -8.38 10.13
N CYS A 200 -19.90 -9.38 9.67
CA CYS A 200 -20.50 -10.42 10.49
C CYS A 200 -20.14 -11.80 9.94
N ASN A 201 -19.82 -12.73 10.84
CA ASN A 201 -19.42 -14.10 10.45
C ASN A 201 -20.62 -15.04 10.33
N HIS A 202 -21.80 -14.53 9.96
CA HIS A 202 -23.01 -15.31 9.77
C HIS A 202 -23.38 -15.41 8.29
N GLN A 203 -23.63 -16.64 7.83
CA GLN A 203 -23.90 -16.93 6.41
C GLN A 203 -25.15 -16.23 5.87
N LYS A 204 -26.28 -16.36 6.59
CA LYS A 204 -27.58 -15.84 6.12
C LYS A 204 -27.60 -14.33 5.80
N PRO A 205 -27.06 -13.43 6.67
CA PRO A 205 -27.00 -12.00 6.34
C PRO A 205 -26.11 -11.71 5.15
N LEU A 206 -24.96 -12.40 5.02
CA LEU A 206 -24.01 -12.19 3.92
C LEU A 206 -24.62 -12.56 2.56
N GLU A 207 -25.33 -13.68 2.47
CA GLU A 207 -26.01 -14.14 1.25
C GLU A 207 -27.17 -13.20 0.86
N ARG A 208 -28.01 -12.81 1.82
CA ARG A 208 -29.15 -11.90 1.55
C ARG A 208 -28.72 -10.55 1.00
N LEU A 209 -27.60 -10.03 1.46
CA LEU A 209 -27.08 -8.74 1.04
C LEU A 209 -26.23 -8.80 -0.24
N ALA A 210 -25.92 -10.01 -0.76
CA ALA A 210 -25.05 -10.18 -1.91
C ALA A 210 -25.56 -9.46 -3.17
N ALA A 211 -26.86 -9.52 -3.44
CA ALA A 211 -27.46 -8.87 -4.60
C ALA A 211 -27.42 -7.33 -4.49
N LEU A 212 -27.63 -6.80 -3.29
CA LEU A 212 -27.52 -5.36 -3.02
C LEU A 212 -26.08 -4.90 -3.14
N ASP A 213 -25.15 -5.68 -2.60
CA ASP A 213 -23.72 -5.44 -2.66
C ASP A 213 -23.22 -5.29 -4.11
N LYS A 214 -23.59 -6.22 -5.00
CA LYS A 214 -23.25 -6.12 -6.44
C LYS A 214 -23.81 -4.85 -7.11
N ARG A 215 -24.99 -4.39 -6.71
CA ARG A 215 -25.57 -3.14 -7.23
C ARG A 215 -24.82 -1.89 -6.73
N LEU A 216 -24.46 -1.86 -5.45
CA LEU A 216 -23.73 -0.75 -4.83
C LEU A 216 -22.27 -0.70 -5.33
N GLY A 217 -21.63 -1.86 -5.50
CA GLY A 217 -20.29 -1.97 -6.05
C GLY A 217 -20.17 -1.39 -7.47
N LYS A 218 -21.15 -1.66 -8.34
CA LYS A 218 -21.21 -1.04 -9.69
C LYS A 218 -21.26 0.49 -9.66
N LYS A 219 -21.78 1.09 -8.57
CA LYS A 219 -21.88 2.55 -8.38
C LYS A 219 -20.68 3.13 -7.63
N ASN A 220 -19.69 2.34 -7.26
CA ASN A 220 -18.56 2.76 -6.40
C ASN A 220 -19.00 3.53 -5.14
N TRP A 221 -20.02 3.02 -4.45
CA TRP A 221 -20.59 3.69 -3.28
C TRP A 221 -19.54 3.85 -2.15
N PRO A 222 -19.36 5.05 -1.57
CA PRO A 222 -18.22 5.37 -0.73
C PRO A 222 -18.14 4.63 0.61
N LEU A 223 -19.25 4.02 1.06
CA LEU A 223 -19.33 3.27 2.32
C LEU A 223 -18.94 1.78 2.17
N ALA A 224 -18.38 1.38 1.03
CA ALA A 224 -17.87 0.02 0.82
C ALA A 224 -16.80 -0.33 1.85
N GLY A 225 -16.78 -1.59 2.27
CA GLY A 225 -15.80 -2.13 3.23
C GLY A 225 -14.40 -2.22 2.68
N ILE A 226 -14.27 -2.41 1.37
CA ILE A 226 -13.00 -2.69 0.71
C ILE A 226 -12.80 -1.75 -0.47
N TYR A 227 -11.56 -1.32 -0.65
CA TYR A 227 -11.12 -0.62 -1.85
C TYR A 227 -10.07 -1.44 -2.61
N LEU A 228 -10.11 -1.34 -3.93
CA LEU A 228 -9.08 -1.81 -4.84
C LEU A 228 -8.56 -0.61 -5.62
N LEU A 229 -7.25 -0.44 -5.63
CA LEU A 229 -6.56 0.62 -6.36
C LEU A 229 -5.60 -0.03 -7.35
N ARG A 230 -5.72 0.35 -8.62
CA ARG A 230 -4.76 0.03 -9.68
C ARG A 230 -3.89 1.26 -9.92
N ILE A 231 -2.60 1.09 -9.75
CA ILE A 231 -1.63 2.17 -9.76
C ILE A 231 -0.54 1.83 -10.76
N LYS A 232 -0.11 2.80 -11.53
CA LYS A 232 0.98 2.67 -12.49
C LYS A 232 2.18 3.48 -12.06
N LYS A 233 3.37 2.88 -12.08
CA LYS A 233 4.62 3.60 -11.84
C LYS A 233 4.92 4.47 -13.06
N ARG A 234 5.10 5.77 -12.82
CA ARG A 234 5.50 6.69 -13.89
C ARG A 234 6.93 6.38 -14.32
N VAL A 235 7.20 6.55 -15.59
CA VAL A 235 8.60 6.64 -16.06
C VAL A 235 9.14 7.93 -15.47
N GLY A 236 10.23 7.85 -14.69
CA GLY A 236 10.77 9.00 -13.99
C GLY A 236 10.79 10.22 -14.91
N SER A 237 10.00 11.21 -14.57
CA SER A 237 10.04 12.49 -15.23
C SER A 237 11.44 13.04 -14.96
N PRO A 238 12.23 13.45 -15.97
CA PRO A 238 13.46 14.13 -15.69
C PRO A 238 13.13 15.23 -14.70
N LEU A 239 13.87 15.29 -13.61
CA LEU A 239 13.68 16.19 -12.46
C LEU A 239 13.01 17.48 -12.93
N ARG A 240 11.75 17.69 -12.57
CA ARG A 240 11.14 19.00 -12.81
C ARG A 240 12.01 19.97 -12.05
N PRO A 241 12.71 20.92 -12.72
CA PRO A 241 13.45 21.92 -12.00
C PRO A 241 12.45 22.54 -11.02
N ILE A 242 12.85 22.63 -9.75
CA ILE A 242 12.05 23.34 -8.74
C ILE A 242 11.95 24.76 -9.27
N VAL A 243 10.89 25.07 -9.99
CA VAL A 243 10.57 26.44 -10.38
C VAL A 243 10.19 27.10 -9.05
N LYS A 244 11.20 27.72 -8.42
CA LYS A 244 10.94 28.64 -7.31
C LYS A 244 9.94 29.64 -7.87
N LYS A 245 8.69 29.59 -7.36
CA LYS A 245 7.69 30.62 -7.67
C LYS A 245 8.40 31.95 -7.45
N PRO A 246 8.43 32.85 -8.44
CA PRO A 246 9.01 34.17 -8.24
C PRO A 246 8.31 34.78 -7.02
N SER A 247 9.10 35.18 -6.02
CA SER A 247 8.57 35.91 -4.90
C SER A 247 7.90 37.17 -5.46
N PRO A 248 6.69 37.53 -4.97
CA PRO A 248 6.00 38.71 -5.49
C PRO A 248 6.90 39.93 -5.34
N SER A 249 7.16 40.63 -6.44
CA SER A 249 8.08 41.75 -6.58
C SER A 249 7.53 43.08 -6.01
N TRP A 250 6.69 43.04 -4.98
CA TRP A 250 6.13 44.24 -4.34
C TRP A 250 7.00 44.78 -3.19
N LEU A 251 8.13 44.16 -2.90
CA LEU A 251 9.11 44.77 -1.99
C LEU A 251 9.81 45.91 -2.72
N PRO A 252 9.67 47.19 -2.28
CA PRO A 252 10.38 48.31 -2.91
C PRO A 252 11.88 48.06 -2.80
N ALA A 253 12.59 48.22 -3.91
CA ALA A 253 14.03 48.11 -3.95
C ALA A 253 14.62 49.17 -3.01
N GLN A 254 15.36 48.74 -2.00
CA GLN A 254 16.12 49.67 -1.16
C GLN A 254 17.23 50.29 -2.03
N PRO A 255 17.40 51.61 -1.98
CA PRO A 255 18.46 52.28 -2.72
C PRO A 255 19.83 51.81 -2.23
N VAL A 256 20.60 51.24 -3.13
CA VAL A 256 22.01 50.89 -2.87
C VAL A 256 22.78 52.18 -2.72
N SER A 257 23.29 52.50 -1.53
CA SER A 257 24.22 53.62 -1.33
C SER A 257 25.51 53.40 -2.11
N SER A 258 25.80 54.30 -3.02
CA SER A 258 27.05 54.29 -3.77
C SER A 258 28.25 54.48 -2.85
N PRO A 259 29.35 53.73 -3.01
CA PRO A 259 30.56 53.94 -2.21
C PRO A 259 31.21 55.30 -2.53
N THR A 260 31.38 56.11 -1.51
CA THR A 260 32.08 57.37 -1.58
C THR A 260 33.55 57.13 -1.96
N ARG A 261 33.98 57.73 -3.04
CA ARG A 261 35.36 57.64 -3.56
C ARG A 261 36.24 58.53 -2.68
N THR A 262 37.01 57.93 -1.72
CA THR A 262 38.01 58.62 -0.91
C THR A 262 39.23 58.86 -1.79
N SER A 263 39.50 60.13 -2.11
CA SER A 263 40.72 60.56 -2.84
C SER A 263 41.91 60.56 -1.89
N LEU A 264 42.87 59.66 -2.12
CA LEU A 264 44.16 59.68 -1.45
C LEU A 264 44.98 60.87 -1.97
N LYS A 265 45.24 61.87 -1.12
CA LYS A 265 46.27 62.91 -1.34
C LYS A 265 47.66 62.30 -1.13
N ILE A 266 48.45 62.22 -2.18
CA ILE A 266 49.86 61.91 -2.08
C ILE A 266 50.59 63.18 -1.67
N GLN A 267 51.12 63.21 -0.47
CA GLN A 267 52.11 64.23 -0.05
C GLN A 267 53.48 63.81 -0.61
N LYS A 268 54.04 64.69 -1.43
CA LYS A 268 55.48 64.67 -1.76
C LYS A 268 56.24 65.41 -0.70
N GLU A 269 57.10 64.73 0.03
CA GLU A 269 58.17 65.36 0.82
C GLU A 269 59.46 65.40 -0.01
N LYS A 270 60.17 66.56 0.20
CA LYS A 270 61.44 66.87 -0.36
C LYS A 270 62.57 66.01 0.21
#